data_ff3585c2aac12cb6ab65787d6c81b55a
#
_entry.id   ff3585c2aac12cb6ab65787d6c81b55a
#
_cell.length_a   1.000
_cell.length_b   1.000
_cell.length_c   1.000
_cell.angle_alpha   90.00
_cell.angle_beta   90.00
_cell.angle_gamma   90.00
#
_symmetry.space_group_name_H-M   'P 1'
#
loop_
_entity.id
_entity.type
_entity.pdbx_description
1 polymer ?
#
loop_
_entity_poly.entity_id
_entity_poly.type
_entity_poly.pdbx_seq_one_letter_code
_entity_poly.pdbx_strand_id
1 'polypeptide(L)'
;QIFLDTNLFNQGNRPAIDVGISVSRVGGNAQIRAMKKVAGTLKIDQAQYRELESFSKFSSDMDAVTAAVLDRGRKNTRLLVQPQYAPMPVEQQIAVLYCGTHGLLRDVPIGKVAEFERLLVETLSATDVFDALRGGAEVEGGIGTKIEEAAARVAASLKA
;
A
#
# COMPACT_ATOMS: atom_id res chain seq x y z
N GLN A 1 9.85 6.15 -18.19
CA GLN A 1 11.06 5.54 -17.61
C GLN A 1 10.81 5.18 -16.15
N ILE A 2 11.44 4.12 -15.69
CA ILE A 2 11.44 3.70 -14.27
C ILE A 2 12.86 3.92 -13.75
N PHE A 3 12.98 4.73 -12.71
CA PHE A 3 14.26 5.08 -12.09
C PHE A 3 14.46 4.31 -10.81
N LEU A 4 15.65 3.72 -10.66
CA LEU A 4 16.07 3.07 -9.42
C LEU A 4 16.99 3.99 -8.64
N ASP A 5 16.83 4.02 -7.33
CA ASP A 5 17.62 4.85 -6.42
C ASP A 5 18.41 4.00 -5.43
N THR A 6 19.72 4.26 -5.32
CA THR A 6 20.63 3.51 -4.44
C THR A 6 20.30 3.71 -2.96
N ASN A 7 19.83 4.90 -2.57
CA ASN A 7 19.48 5.17 -1.17
C ASN A 7 18.24 4.37 -0.76
N LEU A 8 17.22 4.30 -1.66
CA LEU A 8 16.05 3.45 -1.43
C LEU A 8 16.44 1.98 -1.28
N PHE A 9 17.36 1.49 -2.12
CA PHE A 9 17.86 0.13 -2.03
C PHE A 9 18.54 -0.15 -0.69
N ASN A 10 19.42 0.74 -0.25
CA ASN A 10 20.15 0.62 1.02
C ASN A 10 19.22 0.73 2.24
N GLN A 11 18.10 1.45 2.12
CA GLN A 11 17.05 1.53 3.14
C GLN A 11 16.16 0.28 3.18
N GLY A 12 16.37 -0.69 2.29
CA GLY A 12 15.58 -1.93 2.22
C GLY A 12 14.31 -1.81 1.38
N ASN A 13 14.09 -0.70 0.68
CA ASN A 13 12.99 -0.55 -0.26
C ASN A 13 13.33 -1.28 -1.56
N ARG A 14 12.75 -2.45 -1.77
CA ARG A 14 13.02 -3.32 -2.92
C ARG A 14 11.71 -3.81 -3.53
N PRO A 15 11.46 -3.53 -4.82
CA PRO A 15 12.33 -2.83 -5.79
C PRO A 15 12.55 -1.37 -5.40
N ALA A 16 13.78 -0.87 -5.64
CA ALA A 16 14.22 0.47 -5.24
C ALA A 16 13.74 1.56 -6.22
N ILE A 17 12.47 1.55 -6.57
CA ILE A 17 11.87 2.46 -7.56
C ILE A 17 11.60 3.82 -6.92
N ASP A 18 12.14 4.88 -7.53
CA ASP A 18 11.73 6.23 -7.20
C ASP A 18 10.38 6.54 -7.84
N VAL A 19 9.31 6.48 -7.04
CA VAL A 19 7.93 6.71 -7.49
C VAL A 19 7.70 8.18 -7.90
N GLY A 20 8.46 9.11 -7.34
CA GLY A 20 8.33 10.55 -7.62
C GLY A 20 8.65 10.89 -9.08
N ILE A 21 9.80 10.41 -9.56
CA ILE A 21 10.31 10.72 -10.90
C ILE A 21 10.01 9.64 -11.94
N SER A 22 9.57 8.46 -11.53
CA SER A 22 9.21 7.38 -12.46
C SER A 22 7.85 7.63 -13.09
N VAL A 23 7.78 7.57 -14.41
CA VAL A 23 6.53 7.73 -15.17
C VAL A 23 6.45 6.67 -16.27
N SER A 24 5.33 5.94 -16.31
CA SER A 24 5.01 5.01 -17.38
C SER A 24 3.57 5.24 -17.85
N ARG A 25 3.41 5.94 -18.97
CA ARG A 25 2.10 6.15 -19.60
C ARG A 25 1.52 4.84 -20.12
N VAL A 26 2.34 3.98 -20.71
CA VAL A 26 1.93 2.66 -21.19
C VAL A 26 1.50 1.77 -20.04
N GLY A 27 2.29 1.71 -18.95
CA GLY A 27 1.94 0.96 -17.75
C GLY A 27 0.65 1.45 -17.11
N GLY A 28 0.46 2.78 -17.02
CA GLY A 28 -0.79 3.37 -16.51
C GLY A 28 -2.01 2.99 -17.37
N ASN A 29 -1.87 2.94 -18.69
CA ASN A 29 -2.96 2.55 -19.59
C ASN A 29 -3.28 1.05 -19.51
N ALA A 30 -2.28 0.21 -19.23
CA ALA A 30 -2.44 -1.23 -19.11
C ALA A 30 -3.13 -1.67 -17.81
N GLN A 31 -3.21 -0.80 -16.80
CA GLN A 31 -3.88 -1.10 -15.54
C GLN A 31 -5.38 -1.32 -15.74
N ILE A 32 -5.93 -2.35 -15.09
CA ILE A 32 -7.38 -2.55 -14.99
C ILE A 32 -8.02 -1.43 -14.13
N ARG A 33 -9.34 -1.23 -14.28
CA ARG A 33 -10.06 -0.11 -13.65
C ARG A 33 -9.87 -0.08 -12.12
N ALA A 34 -10.02 -1.20 -11.46
CA ALA A 34 -9.87 -1.31 -10.01
C ALA A 34 -8.45 -0.87 -9.55
N MET A 35 -7.40 -1.29 -10.26
CA MET A 35 -6.02 -0.86 -9.98
C MET A 35 -5.85 0.65 -10.17
N LYS A 36 -6.37 1.21 -11.27
CA LYS A 36 -6.28 2.67 -11.52
C LYS A 36 -6.90 3.49 -10.39
N LYS A 37 -8.04 3.06 -9.86
CA LYS A 37 -8.72 3.73 -8.76
C LYS A 37 -7.91 3.67 -7.46
N VAL A 38 -7.46 2.49 -7.09
CA VAL A 38 -6.75 2.27 -5.83
C VAL A 38 -5.35 2.89 -5.85
N ALA A 39 -4.61 2.74 -6.94
CA ALA A 39 -3.26 3.28 -7.07
C ALA A 39 -3.21 4.77 -7.44
N GLY A 40 -4.34 5.38 -7.83
CA GLY A 40 -4.38 6.74 -8.36
C GLY A 40 -3.85 7.80 -7.41
N THR A 41 -4.12 7.68 -6.11
CA THR A 41 -3.66 8.61 -5.08
C THR A 41 -2.29 8.25 -4.51
N LEU A 42 -1.86 7.00 -4.66
CA LEU A 42 -0.66 6.48 -4.01
C LEU A 42 0.60 7.30 -4.31
N LYS A 43 0.74 7.75 -5.57
CA LYS A 43 1.90 8.58 -5.97
C LYS A 43 1.92 9.92 -5.24
N ILE A 44 0.76 10.56 -5.10
CA ILE A 44 0.60 11.85 -4.40
C ILE A 44 0.86 11.64 -2.91
N ASP A 45 0.27 10.61 -2.32
CA ASP A 45 0.46 10.26 -0.91
C ASP A 45 1.94 10.00 -0.58
N GLN A 46 2.66 9.29 -1.45
CA GLN A 46 4.08 9.03 -1.28
C GLN A 46 4.95 10.29 -1.47
N ALA A 47 4.56 11.20 -2.35
CA ALA A 47 5.25 12.47 -2.52
C ALA A 47 5.10 13.35 -1.26
N GLN A 48 3.88 13.48 -0.73
CA GLN A 48 3.61 14.18 0.52
C GLN A 48 4.39 13.56 1.71
N TYR A 49 4.39 12.23 1.80
CA TYR A 49 5.14 11.53 2.83
C TYR A 49 6.64 11.89 2.79
N ARG A 50 7.28 11.84 1.61
CA ARG A 50 8.71 12.16 1.47
C ARG A 50 9.02 13.60 1.84
N GLU A 51 8.17 14.54 1.46
CA GLU A 51 8.30 15.95 1.81
C GLU A 51 8.24 16.12 3.34
N LEU A 52 7.20 15.60 3.96
CA LEU A 52 7.02 15.67 5.41
C LEU A 52 8.11 14.91 6.19
N GLU A 53 8.58 13.77 5.68
CA GLU A 53 9.67 13.00 6.30
C GLU A 53 10.96 13.81 6.36
N SER A 54 11.27 14.56 5.29
CA SER A 54 12.44 15.44 5.29
C SER A 54 12.35 16.56 6.33
N PHE A 55 11.16 17.15 6.49
CA PHE A 55 10.92 18.19 7.51
C PHE A 55 10.89 17.64 8.93
N SER A 56 10.33 16.43 9.13
CA SER A 56 10.21 15.81 10.45
C SER A 56 11.55 15.57 11.15
N LYS A 57 12.64 15.46 10.38
CA LYS A 57 13.99 15.31 10.93
C LYS A 57 14.49 16.56 11.66
N PHE A 58 13.86 17.71 11.43
CA PHE A 58 14.26 19.01 11.96
C PHE A 58 13.25 19.61 12.95
N SER A 59 12.08 18.99 13.11
CA SER A 59 11.02 19.48 14.00
C SER A 59 10.85 18.57 15.21
N SER A 60 10.89 19.14 16.40
CA SER A 60 10.66 18.43 17.66
C SER A 60 9.17 18.29 18.01
N ASP A 61 8.32 19.18 17.49
CA ASP A 61 6.88 19.18 17.75
C ASP A 61 6.11 18.88 16.45
N MET A 62 5.45 17.75 16.43
CA MET A 62 4.65 17.27 15.30
C MET A 62 3.19 17.21 15.71
N ASP A 63 2.31 17.88 14.96
CA ASP A 63 0.87 17.76 15.20
C ASP A 63 0.36 16.35 14.83
N ALA A 64 -0.80 15.99 15.38
CA ALA A 64 -1.38 14.64 15.21
C ALA A 64 -1.73 14.33 13.75
N VAL A 65 -2.06 15.33 12.92
CA VAL A 65 -2.40 15.15 11.51
C VAL A 65 -1.14 14.79 10.72
N THR A 66 -0.07 15.55 10.91
CA THR A 66 1.24 15.29 10.28
C THR A 66 1.77 13.92 10.68
N ALA A 67 1.67 13.56 11.98
CA ALA A 67 2.07 12.23 12.45
C ALA A 67 1.29 11.10 11.77
N ALA A 68 -0.02 11.27 11.57
CA ALA A 68 -0.86 10.27 10.87
C ALA A 68 -0.48 10.13 9.40
N VAL A 69 -0.15 11.21 8.69
CA VAL A 69 0.31 11.17 7.30
C VAL A 69 1.65 10.46 7.19
N LEU A 70 2.58 10.72 8.10
CA LEU A 70 3.88 10.06 8.16
C LEU A 70 3.75 8.57 8.47
N ASP A 71 2.90 8.18 9.42
CA ASP A 71 2.64 6.78 9.74
C ASP A 71 2.07 6.03 8.53
N ARG A 72 1.05 6.60 7.88
CA ARG A 72 0.46 6.03 6.67
C ARG A 72 1.49 5.90 5.55
N GLY A 73 2.29 6.92 5.30
CA GLY A 73 3.30 6.91 4.25
C GLY A 73 4.39 5.86 4.49
N ARG A 74 4.86 5.69 5.74
CA ARG A 74 5.80 4.62 6.13
C ARG A 74 5.22 3.23 5.87
N LYS A 75 3.97 3.01 6.27
CA LYS A 75 3.28 1.73 6.08
C LYS A 75 3.04 1.44 4.60
N ASN A 76 2.64 2.44 3.81
CA ASN A 76 2.51 2.30 2.36
C ASN A 76 3.85 1.97 1.69
N THR A 77 4.94 2.61 2.11
CA THR A 77 6.29 2.26 1.63
C THR A 77 6.61 0.80 1.93
N ARG A 78 6.23 0.32 3.12
CA ARG A 78 6.47 -1.08 3.51
C ARG A 78 5.62 -2.07 2.71
N LEU A 79 4.37 -1.74 2.37
CA LEU A 79 3.52 -2.55 1.49
C LEU A 79 4.05 -2.66 0.05
N LEU A 80 4.87 -1.70 -0.40
CA LEU A 80 5.47 -1.73 -1.73
C LEU A 80 6.74 -2.58 -1.82
N VAL A 81 7.26 -3.07 -0.70
CA VAL A 81 8.42 -3.96 -0.68
C VAL A 81 8.00 -5.36 -1.13
N GLN A 82 8.66 -5.89 -2.14
CA GLN A 82 8.38 -7.20 -2.71
C GLN A 82 9.62 -8.11 -2.63
N PRO A 83 9.46 -9.40 -2.30
CA PRO A 83 10.53 -10.36 -2.43
C PRO A 83 10.94 -10.55 -3.90
N GLN A 84 12.20 -10.86 -4.13
CA GLN A 84 12.68 -11.19 -5.47
C GLN A 84 12.02 -12.49 -5.96
N TYR A 85 11.61 -12.52 -7.25
CA TYR A 85 10.97 -13.67 -7.90
C TYR A 85 9.62 -14.11 -7.31
N ALA A 86 8.96 -13.24 -6.55
CA ALA A 86 7.65 -13.49 -5.97
C ALA A 86 6.63 -12.43 -6.41
N PRO A 87 6.20 -12.42 -7.69
CA PRO A 87 5.21 -11.46 -8.17
C PRO A 87 3.86 -11.73 -7.53
N MET A 88 3.18 -10.66 -7.10
CA MET A 88 1.84 -10.74 -6.54
C MET A 88 0.79 -10.62 -7.66
N PRO A 89 -0.25 -11.47 -7.72
CA PRO A 89 -1.38 -11.32 -8.62
C PRO A 89 -2.08 -9.96 -8.46
N VAL A 90 -2.63 -9.42 -9.55
CA VAL A 90 -3.18 -8.05 -9.58
C VAL A 90 -4.33 -7.84 -8.58
N GLU A 91 -5.19 -8.83 -8.40
CA GLU A 91 -6.30 -8.79 -7.44
C GLU A 91 -5.82 -8.69 -5.99
N GLN A 92 -4.72 -9.35 -5.67
CA GLN A 92 -4.09 -9.25 -4.35
C GLN A 92 -3.42 -7.88 -4.17
N GLN A 93 -2.72 -7.38 -5.20
CA GLN A 93 -2.15 -6.03 -5.19
C GLN A 93 -3.23 -4.98 -4.92
N ILE A 94 -4.39 -5.08 -5.57
CA ILE A 94 -5.51 -4.16 -5.38
C ILE A 94 -5.97 -4.16 -3.93
N ALA A 95 -6.20 -5.33 -3.33
CA ALA A 95 -6.66 -5.43 -1.96
C ALA A 95 -5.64 -4.85 -0.95
N VAL A 96 -4.36 -5.17 -1.13
CA VAL A 96 -3.27 -4.67 -0.28
C VAL A 96 -3.13 -3.14 -0.39
N LEU A 97 -3.10 -2.61 -1.61
CA LEU A 97 -3.01 -1.17 -1.86
C LEU A 97 -4.25 -0.41 -1.38
N TYR A 98 -5.44 -1.01 -1.50
CA TYR A 98 -6.67 -0.46 -0.94
C TYR A 98 -6.54 -0.23 0.57
N CYS A 99 -6.02 -1.21 1.29
CA CYS A 99 -5.78 -1.06 2.73
C CYS A 99 -4.81 0.08 3.05
N GLY A 100 -3.75 0.23 2.27
CA GLY A 100 -2.77 1.29 2.44
C GLY A 100 -3.35 2.69 2.17
N THR A 101 -4.03 2.87 1.04
CA THR A 101 -4.58 4.16 0.62
C THR A 101 -5.78 4.60 1.47
N HIS A 102 -6.53 3.67 2.04
CA HIS A 102 -7.67 3.93 2.94
C HIS A 102 -7.28 3.97 4.43
N GLY A 103 -5.98 3.85 4.76
CA GLY A 103 -5.51 3.98 6.14
C GLY A 103 -5.91 2.83 7.07
N LEU A 104 -6.23 1.66 6.53
CA LEU A 104 -6.68 0.50 7.30
C LEU A 104 -5.56 -0.16 8.14
N LEU A 105 -4.30 0.26 7.90
CA LEU A 105 -3.15 -0.17 8.68
C LEU A 105 -2.87 0.71 9.90
N ARG A 106 -3.73 1.68 10.22
CA ARG A 106 -3.48 2.64 11.31
C ARG A 106 -2.99 1.99 12.59
N ASP A 107 -3.64 0.92 12.98
CA ASP A 107 -3.37 0.20 14.23
C ASP A 107 -2.38 -0.96 14.10
N VAL A 108 -1.85 -1.20 12.91
CA VAL A 108 -0.85 -2.25 12.64
C VAL A 108 0.55 -1.71 12.94
N PRO A 109 1.34 -2.35 13.82
CA PRO A 109 2.73 -1.96 14.03
C PRO A 109 3.54 -2.07 12.72
N ILE A 110 4.47 -1.13 12.49
CA ILE A 110 5.26 -1.07 11.25
C ILE A 110 6.02 -2.38 10.98
N GLY A 111 6.53 -3.04 12.00
CA GLY A 111 7.22 -4.33 11.89
C GLY A 111 6.31 -5.51 11.55
N LYS A 112 4.99 -5.32 11.65
CA LYS A 112 3.97 -6.34 11.37
C LYS A 112 3.28 -6.15 10.01
N VAL A 113 3.67 -5.15 9.22
CA VAL A 113 3.02 -4.86 7.93
C VAL A 113 3.12 -6.04 6.95
N ALA A 114 4.27 -6.71 6.87
CA ALA A 114 4.42 -7.88 6.01
C ALA A 114 3.55 -9.07 6.47
N GLU A 115 3.42 -9.24 7.79
CA GLU A 115 2.53 -10.26 8.37
C GLU A 115 1.05 -9.91 8.12
N PHE A 116 0.68 -8.64 8.25
CA PHE A 116 -0.64 -8.14 7.89
C PHE A 116 -0.99 -8.45 6.43
N GLU A 117 -0.09 -8.15 5.50
CA GLU A 117 -0.27 -8.42 4.08
C GLU A 117 -0.53 -9.91 3.81
N ARG A 118 0.31 -10.79 4.37
CA ARG A 118 0.15 -12.24 4.25
C ARG A 118 -1.20 -12.73 4.78
N LEU A 119 -1.57 -12.32 5.99
CA LEU A 119 -2.82 -12.72 6.63
C LEU A 119 -4.06 -12.14 5.93
N LEU A 120 -3.97 -10.91 5.39
CA LEU A 120 -5.03 -10.32 4.60
C LEU A 120 -5.29 -11.12 3.32
N VAL A 121 -4.24 -11.46 2.58
CA VAL A 121 -4.33 -12.26 1.36
C VAL A 121 -4.91 -13.64 1.67
N GLU A 122 -4.44 -14.29 2.73
CA GLU A 122 -4.96 -15.60 3.18
C GLU A 122 -6.46 -15.51 3.53
N THR A 123 -6.85 -14.49 4.31
CA THR A 123 -8.25 -14.27 4.70
C THR A 123 -9.16 -14.03 3.49
N LEU A 124 -8.72 -13.19 2.55
CA LEU A 124 -9.50 -12.88 1.35
C LEU A 124 -9.54 -14.02 0.34
N SER A 125 -8.54 -14.90 0.33
CA SER A 125 -8.53 -16.10 -0.53
C SER A 125 -9.66 -17.08 -0.20
N ALA A 126 -10.18 -17.04 1.01
CA ALA A 126 -11.34 -17.82 1.43
C ALA A 126 -12.69 -17.16 1.04
N THR A 127 -12.67 -16.03 0.34
CA THR A 127 -13.85 -15.27 -0.09
C THR A 127 -13.92 -15.17 -1.61
N ASP A 128 -15.00 -14.59 -2.11
CA ASP A 128 -15.21 -14.31 -3.54
C ASP A 128 -14.51 -13.01 -4.04
N VAL A 129 -13.82 -12.28 -3.17
CA VAL A 129 -13.23 -10.96 -3.48
C VAL A 129 -12.25 -11.04 -4.64
N PHE A 130 -11.32 -11.98 -4.62
CA PHE A 130 -10.32 -12.10 -5.67
C PHE A 130 -10.92 -12.54 -7.01
N ASP A 131 -11.90 -13.43 -6.99
CA ASP A 131 -12.60 -13.87 -8.22
C ASP A 131 -13.41 -12.71 -8.83
N ALA A 132 -14.09 -11.93 -8.00
CA ALA A 132 -14.80 -10.74 -8.44
C ALA A 132 -13.86 -9.69 -9.06
N LEU A 133 -12.74 -9.39 -8.41
CA LEU A 133 -11.73 -8.45 -8.94
C LEU A 133 -11.12 -8.93 -10.25
N ARG A 134 -10.83 -10.23 -10.36
CA ARG A 134 -10.34 -10.86 -11.59
C ARG A 134 -11.38 -10.80 -12.71
N GLY A 135 -12.66 -10.91 -12.37
CA GLY A 135 -13.80 -10.72 -13.27
C GLY A 135 -14.07 -9.27 -13.70
N GLY A 136 -13.28 -8.30 -13.21
CA GLY A 136 -13.38 -6.88 -13.58
C GLY A 136 -14.28 -6.04 -12.67
N ALA A 137 -14.68 -6.57 -11.51
CA ALA A 137 -15.45 -5.79 -10.53
C ALA A 137 -14.62 -4.61 -9.99
N GLU A 138 -15.31 -3.53 -9.66
CA GLU A 138 -14.73 -2.38 -9.00
C GLU A 138 -14.64 -2.59 -7.50
N VAL A 139 -13.66 -1.95 -6.84
CA VAL A 139 -13.46 -2.11 -5.38
C VAL A 139 -14.56 -1.41 -4.58
N GLU A 140 -15.21 -0.42 -5.18
CA GLU A 140 -16.27 0.36 -4.53
C GLU A 140 -17.49 -0.51 -4.19
N GLY A 141 -18.11 -0.21 -3.06
CA GLY A 141 -19.28 -0.96 -2.57
C GLY A 141 -18.92 -2.26 -1.87
N GLY A 142 -19.60 -3.36 -2.18
CA GLY A 142 -19.52 -4.61 -1.42
C GLY A 142 -18.13 -5.25 -1.33
N ILE A 143 -17.27 -5.08 -2.36
CA ILE A 143 -15.90 -5.61 -2.33
C ILE A 143 -15.05 -4.81 -1.33
N GLY A 144 -15.12 -3.48 -1.37
CA GLY A 144 -14.43 -2.62 -0.40
C GLY A 144 -14.79 -2.97 1.03
N THR A 145 -16.08 -3.11 1.32
CA THR A 145 -16.55 -3.52 2.64
C THR A 145 -15.95 -4.86 3.11
N LYS A 146 -15.92 -5.87 2.23
CA LYS A 146 -15.30 -7.16 2.55
C LYS A 146 -13.80 -7.04 2.85
N ILE A 147 -13.08 -6.20 2.10
CA ILE A 147 -11.66 -5.91 2.35
C ILE A 147 -11.48 -5.21 3.70
N GLU A 148 -12.32 -4.22 4.00
CA GLU A 148 -12.28 -3.47 5.28
C GLU A 148 -12.53 -4.38 6.48
N GLU A 149 -13.54 -5.25 6.40
CA GLU A 149 -13.85 -6.23 7.44
C GLU A 149 -12.69 -7.23 7.65
N ALA A 150 -12.11 -7.73 6.57
CA ALA A 150 -10.95 -8.61 6.63
C ALA A 150 -9.73 -7.89 7.24
N ALA A 151 -9.46 -6.67 6.80
CA ALA A 151 -8.37 -5.86 7.32
C ALA A 151 -8.53 -5.56 8.81
N ALA A 152 -9.74 -5.23 9.26
CA ALA A 152 -10.03 -4.97 10.68
C ALA A 152 -9.78 -6.21 11.55
N ARG A 153 -10.20 -7.39 11.10
CA ARG A 153 -9.95 -8.66 11.80
C ARG A 153 -8.45 -8.97 11.90
N VAL A 154 -7.73 -8.83 10.78
CA VAL A 154 -6.28 -9.07 10.74
C VAL A 154 -5.55 -8.06 11.62
N ALA A 155 -5.87 -6.77 11.54
CA ALA A 155 -5.26 -5.74 12.37
C ALA A 155 -5.48 -6.01 13.86
N ALA A 156 -6.68 -6.45 14.26
CA ALA A 156 -6.98 -6.81 15.64
C ALA A 156 -6.11 -7.98 16.13
N SER A 157 -5.85 -8.98 15.31
CA SER A 157 -4.99 -10.13 15.67
C SER A 157 -3.52 -9.77 15.83
N LEU A 158 -3.08 -8.64 15.26
CA LEU A 158 -1.69 -8.18 15.30
C LEU A 158 -1.39 -7.16 16.40
N LYS A 159 -2.41 -6.70 17.12
CA LYS A 159 -2.27 -5.78 18.27
C LYS A 159 -1.76 -6.45 19.54
N ALA A 160 -1.78 -7.78 19.59
CA ALA A 160 -1.40 -8.59 20.75
C ALA A 160 0.12 -8.79 20.84
#